data_772934a1538be1096197d958b28ca5b5
#
_entry.id   772934a1538be1096197d958b28ca5b5
#
_cell.length_a   1.000
_cell.length_b   1.000
_cell.length_c   1.000
_cell.angle_alpha   90.00
_cell.angle_beta   90.00
_cell.angle_gamma   90.00
#
_symmetry.space_group_name_H-M   'P 1'
#
loop_
_entity.id
_entity.type
_entity.pdbx_description
1 polymer ?
#
loop_
_entity_poly.entity_id
_entity_poly.type
_entity_poly.pdbx_seq_one_letter_code
_entity_poly.pdbx_strand_id
1 'polypeptide(L)'
;MAGFHLDDTIAAVSTAMAPAGIGIVRISGNDAFEVADRVFRAKKEGKKLSAVKSHTIHYGWITEGEEVIDEVLVMVMKGPKTYTGENTVEIDCH
;
A
#
# COMPACT_ATOMS: atom_id res chain seq x y z
N MET A 1 -7.39 -1.84 17.21
CA MET A 1 -6.79 -1.79 15.88
C MET A 1 -5.48 -1.02 15.93
N ALA A 2 -4.42 -1.63 15.45
CA ALA A 2 -3.14 -0.96 15.38
C ALA A 2 -3.05 -0.20 14.05
N GLY A 3 -3.25 1.09 14.10
CA GLY A 3 -3.20 1.95 12.94
C GLY A 3 -3.68 3.33 13.31
N PHE A 4 -3.69 4.21 12.35
CA PHE A 4 -4.22 5.53 12.58
C PHE A 4 -5.23 5.87 11.49
N HIS A 5 -6.08 6.82 11.80
CA HIS A 5 -7.19 7.21 10.96
C HIS A 5 -6.92 8.60 10.38
N LEU A 6 -7.02 8.75 9.06
CA LEU A 6 -6.75 10.01 8.37
C LEU A 6 -7.80 10.17 7.27
N ASP A 7 -8.76 11.10 7.46
CA ASP A 7 -9.83 11.38 6.50
C ASP A 7 -10.54 10.10 6.03
N ASP A 8 -10.92 9.23 6.99
CA ASP A 8 -11.53 7.94 6.73
C ASP A 8 -10.62 6.94 6.00
N THR A 9 -9.36 7.29 5.80
CA THR A 9 -8.37 6.36 5.28
C THR A 9 -7.60 5.75 6.45
N ILE A 10 -7.58 4.42 6.49
CA ILE A 10 -7.01 3.65 7.59
C ILE A 10 -5.84 2.83 7.07
N ALA A 11 -4.71 2.90 7.78
CA ALA A 11 -3.57 2.02 7.53
C ALA A 11 -3.40 1.09 8.73
N ALA A 12 -3.27 -0.19 8.47
CA ALA A 12 -3.12 -1.19 9.53
C ALA A 12 -2.32 -2.38 9.05
N VAL A 13 -1.60 -3.00 9.97
CA VAL A 13 -0.96 -4.29 9.71
C VAL A 13 -2.04 -5.34 9.72
N SER A 14 -2.27 -6.00 8.59
CA SER A 14 -3.32 -6.99 8.45
C SER A 14 -2.86 -8.40 8.78
N THR A 15 -1.56 -8.65 8.84
CA THR A 15 -0.99 -9.90 9.35
C THR A 15 0.21 -9.58 10.22
N ALA A 16 0.44 -10.42 11.24
CA ALA A 16 1.64 -10.30 12.04
C ALA A 16 2.86 -10.68 11.20
N MET A 17 3.98 -10.03 11.45
CA MET A 17 5.26 -10.41 10.84
C MET A 17 5.65 -11.78 11.37
N ALA A 18 5.76 -12.75 10.47
CA ALA A 18 6.13 -14.11 10.82
C ALA A 18 7.65 -14.29 10.73
N PRO A 19 8.19 -15.40 11.29
CA PRO A 19 9.61 -15.72 11.08
C PRO A 19 10.00 -15.82 9.60
N ALA A 20 9.05 -16.06 8.72
CA ALA A 20 9.28 -16.03 7.28
C ALA A 20 9.57 -14.62 6.75
N GLY A 21 9.38 -13.58 7.55
CA GLY A 21 9.72 -12.21 7.20
C GLY A 21 8.71 -11.50 6.31
N ILE A 22 7.52 -12.05 6.15
CA ILE A 22 6.48 -11.44 5.32
C ILE A 22 5.42 -10.80 6.20
N GLY A 23 5.15 -9.53 5.96
CA GLY A 23 4.07 -8.80 6.59
C GLY A 23 3.22 -8.12 5.54
N ILE A 24 1.96 -7.92 5.86
CA ILE A 24 1.02 -7.26 4.97
C ILE A 24 0.48 -6.02 5.66
N VAL A 25 0.64 -4.87 5.01
CA VAL A 25 0.05 -3.60 5.43
C VAL A 25 -1.06 -3.27 4.45
N ARG A 26 -2.22 -2.95 4.97
CA ARG A 26 -3.37 -2.58 4.15
C ARG A 26 -3.77 -1.15 4.44
N ILE A 27 -3.91 -0.34 3.39
CA ILE A 27 -4.41 1.03 3.47
C ILE A 27 -5.75 1.05 2.75
N SER A 28 -6.79 1.51 3.44
CA SER A 28 -8.14 1.51 2.91
C SER A 28 -8.80 2.86 3.13
N GLY A 29 -9.51 3.36 2.14
CA GLY A 29 -10.21 4.62 2.19
C GLY A 29 -10.06 5.43 0.91
N ASN A 30 -10.70 6.59 0.88
CA ASN A 30 -10.70 7.44 -0.31
C ASN A 30 -9.31 7.92 -0.73
N ASP A 31 -8.42 8.11 0.24
CA ASP A 31 -7.08 8.63 0.00
C ASP A 31 -6.00 7.54 0.01
N ALA A 32 -6.40 6.27 -0.09
CA ALA A 32 -5.47 5.15 0.03
C ALA A 32 -4.30 5.24 -0.96
N PHE A 33 -4.58 5.57 -2.21
CA PHE A 33 -3.55 5.63 -3.25
C PHE A 33 -2.61 6.81 -3.04
N GLU A 34 -3.14 7.95 -2.64
CA GLU A 34 -2.32 9.14 -2.37
C GLU A 34 -1.43 8.94 -1.16
N VAL A 35 -1.97 8.31 -0.12
CA VAL A 35 -1.18 7.99 1.08
C VAL A 35 -0.05 7.02 0.73
N ALA A 36 -0.36 5.99 -0.05
CA ALA A 36 0.63 5.02 -0.47
C ALA A 36 1.71 5.65 -1.37
N ASP A 37 1.31 6.56 -2.26
CA ASP A 37 2.25 7.24 -3.16
C ASP A 37 3.30 8.08 -2.40
N ARG A 38 3.00 8.49 -1.18
CA ARG A 38 3.96 9.26 -0.36
C ARG A 38 5.16 8.43 0.07
N VAL A 39 4.98 7.12 0.19
CA VAL A 39 6.02 6.23 0.72
C VAL A 39 6.48 5.19 -0.28
N PHE A 40 5.75 4.99 -1.37
CA PHE A 40 6.09 3.97 -2.36
C PHE A 40 6.79 4.59 -3.57
N ARG A 41 7.89 3.97 -3.97
CA ARG A 41 8.60 4.32 -5.20
C ARG A 41 8.62 3.08 -6.08
N ALA A 42 7.95 3.15 -7.24
CA ALA A 42 7.92 2.05 -8.17
C ALA A 42 9.27 1.84 -8.85
N LYS A 43 9.57 0.59 -9.19
CA LYS A 43 10.74 0.27 -9.99
C LYS A 43 10.71 1.01 -11.32
N LYS A 44 9.53 1.08 -11.93
CA LYS A 44 9.35 1.89 -13.14
C LYS A 44 9.19 3.36 -12.73
N GLU A 45 10.14 4.17 -13.12
CA GLU A 45 10.18 5.58 -12.76
C GLU A 45 8.92 6.31 -13.23
N GLY A 46 8.42 7.21 -12.40
CA GLY A 46 7.25 8.03 -12.71
C GLY A 46 5.91 7.37 -12.50
N LYS A 47 5.88 6.09 -12.13
CA LYS A 47 4.61 5.40 -11.89
C LYS A 47 4.01 5.83 -10.55
N LYS A 48 2.73 6.20 -10.57
CA LYS A 48 1.95 6.54 -9.39
C LYS A 48 0.82 5.55 -9.18
N LEU A 49 0.62 5.12 -7.94
CA LEU A 49 -0.45 4.16 -7.61
C LEU A 49 -1.83 4.76 -7.85
N SER A 50 -1.97 6.07 -7.71
CA SER A 50 -3.21 6.77 -8.00
C SER A 50 -3.61 6.73 -9.48
N ALA A 51 -2.67 6.45 -10.37
CA ALA A 51 -2.88 6.48 -11.82
C ALA A 51 -2.93 5.09 -12.47
N VAL A 52 -2.65 4.02 -11.74
CA VAL A 52 -2.66 2.68 -12.30
C VAL A 52 -4.07 2.08 -12.32
N LYS A 53 -4.25 1.02 -13.09
CA LYS A 53 -5.52 0.31 -13.15
C LYS A 53 -5.76 -0.46 -11.86
N SER A 54 -7.05 -0.70 -11.57
CA SER A 54 -7.44 -1.53 -10.44
C SER A 54 -7.01 -2.98 -10.63
N HIS A 55 -6.76 -3.65 -9.52
CA HIS A 55 -6.37 -5.07 -9.49
C HIS A 55 -5.06 -5.34 -10.23
N THR A 56 -4.09 -4.45 -10.01
CA THR A 56 -2.75 -4.57 -10.56
C THR A 56 -1.73 -4.65 -9.44
N ILE A 57 -0.60 -5.28 -9.73
CA ILE A 57 0.50 -5.48 -8.78
C ILE A 57 1.72 -4.72 -9.27
N HIS A 58 2.39 -4.03 -8.35
CA HIS A 58 3.53 -3.19 -8.66
C HIS A 58 4.70 -3.51 -7.74
N TYR A 59 5.87 -3.58 -8.32
CA TYR A 59 7.11 -3.82 -7.59
C TYR A 59 7.83 -2.50 -7.34
N GLY A 60 8.39 -2.37 -6.16
CA GLY A 60 9.15 -1.18 -5.82
C GLY A 60 9.64 -1.19 -4.39
N TRP A 61 9.76 -0.01 -3.82
CA TRP A 61 10.33 0.18 -2.50
C TRP A 61 9.48 1.09 -1.67
N ILE A 62 9.47 0.81 -0.36
CA ILE A 62 8.99 1.78 0.63
C ILE A 62 10.18 2.65 0.98
N THR A 63 9.97 3.95 0.95
CA THR A 63 11.02 4.93 1.19
C THR A 63 10.61 5.94 2.25
N GLU A 64 11.60 6.46 2.96
CA GLU A 64 11.45 7.60 3.84
C GLU A 64 12.45 8.67 3.36
N GLY A 65 11.93 9.71 2.71
CA GLY A 65 12.80 10.65 2.02
C GLY A 65 13.58 9.95 0.92
N GLU A 66 14.91 9.97 1.01
CA GLU A 66 15.78 9.29 0.07
C GLU A 66 16.20 7.90 0.54
N GLU A 67 15.81 7.53 1.76
CA GLU A 67 16.21 6.25 2.33
C GLU A 67 15.22 5.15 1.93
N VAL A 68 15.74 4.04 1.42
CA VAL A 68 14.96 2.86 1.12
C VAL A 68 14.81 2.03 2.39
N ILE A 69 13.57 1.80 2.80
CA ILE A 69 13.26 1.04 4.01
C ILE A 69 13.06 -0.43 3.69
N ASP A 70 12.33 -0.74 2.62
CA ASP A 70 12.02 -2.12 2.28
C ASP A 70 11.69 -2.25 0.80
N GLU A 71 11.86 -3.45 0.29
CA GLU A 71 11.47 -3.84 -1.07
C GLU A 71 10.12 -4.53 -0.97
N VAL A 72 9.15 -4.13 -1.79
CA VAL A 72 7.77 -4.55 -1.62
C VAL A 72 7.07 -4.85 -2.94
N LEU A 73 5.99 -5.61 -2.84
CA LEU A 73 4.97 -5.70 -3.86
C LEU A 73 3.74 -4.95 -3.37
N VAL A 74 3.12 -4.18 -4.24
CA VAL A 74 1.95 -3.39 -3.90
C VAL A 74 0.81 -3.77 -4.82
N MET A 75 -0.32 -4.13 -4.22
CA MET A 75 -1.54 -4.44 -4.94
C MET A 75 -2.51 -3.27 -4.80
N VAL A 76 -3.03 -2.79 -5.91
CA VAL A 76 -3.97 -1.67 -5.97
C VAL A 76 -5.35 -2.20 -6.33
N MET A 77 -6.34 -1.87 -5.50
CA MET A 77 -7.73 -2.25 -5.74
C MET A 77 -8.62 -1.04 -5.57
N LYS A 78 -9.31 -0.68 -6.63
CA LYS A 78 -10.25 0.46 -6.61
C LYS A 78 -11.65 -0.04 -6.28
N GLY A 79 -12.30 0.64 -5.32
CA GLY A 79 -13.67 0.31 -4.97
C GLY A 79 -14.63 0.44 -6.15
N PRO A 80 -15.84 -0.13 -6.01
CA PRO A 80 -16.37 -0.82 -4.84
C PRO A 80 -16.03 -2.32 -4.74
N LYS A 81 -15.39 -2.90 -5.73
CA LYS A 81 -15.11 -4.36 -5.77
C LYS A 81 -13.80 -4.69 -5.05
N THR A 82 -13.76 -4.43 -3.76
CA THR A 82 -12.59 -4.65 -2.92
C THR A 82 -13.00 -5.32 -1.61
N TYR A 83 -12.01 -5.66 -0.78
CA TYR A 83 -12.28 -6.27 0.52
C TYR A 83 -13.18 -5.41 1.41
N THR A 84 -13.02 -4.10 1.34
CA THR A 84 -13.73 -3.16 2.21
C THR A 84 -14.85 -2.42 1.49
N GLY A 85 -14.98 -2.58 0.18
CA GLY A 85 -15.86 -1.76 -0.65
C GLY A 85 -15.27 -0.41 -1.00
N GLU A 86 -14.09 -0.11 -0.51
CA GLU A 86 -13.38 1.15 -0.71
C GLU A 86 -12.11 0.95 -1.53
N ASN A 87 -11.43 2.05 -1.85
CA ASN A 87 -10.11 1.98 -2.44
C ASN A 87 -9.15 1.34 -1.43
N THR A 88 -8.37 0.39 -1.88
CA THR A 88 -7.48 -0.37 -1.02
C THR A 88 -6.11 -0.53 -1.68
N VAL A 89 -5.07 -0.36 -0.87
CA VAL A 89 -3.69 -0.68 -1.24
C VAL A 89 -3.19 -1.73 -0.26
N GLU A 90 -2.70 -2.84 -0.79
CA GLU A 90 -2.07 -3.87 0.02
C GLU A 90 -0.58 -3.86 -0.28
N ILE A 91 0.24 -3.74 0.76
CA ILE A 91 1.69 -3.69 0.65
C ILE A 91 2.25 -4.95 1.28
N ASP A 92 2.83 -5.81 0.46
CA ASP A 92 3.46 -7.03 0.93
C ASP A 92 4.93 -6.73 1.18
N CYS A 93 5.28 -6.66 2.47
CA CYS A 93 6.61 -6.32 2.94
C CYS A 93 7.46 -7.57 3.07
N HIS A 94 8.72 -7.41 2.80
CA HIS A 94 9.68 -8.51 2.88
C HIS A 94 10.32 -8.65 4.26
#